data_55786d108a15d1974d39712182596f19
#
_entry.id   55786d108a15d1974d39712182596f19
#
_cell.length_a   1.000
_cell.length_b   1.000
_cell.length_c   1.000
_cell.angle_alpha   90.00
_cell.angle_beta   90.00
_cell.angle_gamma   90.00
#
_symmetry.space_group_name_H-M   'P 1'
#
loop_
_entity.id
_entity.type
_entity.pdbx_description
1 polymer ?
#
loop_
_entity_poly.entity_id
_entity_poly.type
_entity_poly.pdbx_seq_one_letter_code
_entity_poly.pdbx_strand_id
1 'polypeptide(L)'
;AFYCSTMTLDFADPRFAAFDPKPFIPADERKPASVYLAGPFFSMSQNWLIEEAFRALEGQQLRVFSPLHHVGRGRADEVYDKDIGGLEKADLVFACVDGLDSGTIFEIGYAAARGKRVIAFVQNERPEDLKMLEGAGCLLERDFVTAIYRTYWLARG
;
A
#
# COMPACT_ATOMS: atom_id res chain seq x y z
N ALA A 1 -29.20 -8.61 22.03
CA ALA A 1 -29.32 -10.04 21.72
C ALA A 1 -29.03 -10.21 20.23
N PHE A 2 -27.83 -10.68 19.89
CA PHE A 2 -27.49 -11.05 18.51
C PHE A 2 -28.14 -12.40 18.23
N TYR A 3 -29.07 -12.42 17.29
CA TYR A 3 -29.58 -13.68 16.72
C TYR A 3 -28.44 -14.28 15.87
N CYS A 4 -27.70 -15.20 16.44
CA CYS A 4 -26.93 -16.14 15.67
C CYS A 4 -27.96 -17.17 15.14
N SER A 5 -28.51 -16.94 13.94
CA SER A 5 -29.21 -18.02 13.24
C SER A 5 -28.14 -19.04 12.92
N THR A 6 -28.22 -20.18 13.59
CA THR A 6 -27.50 -21.40 13.19
C THR A 6 -28.04 -21.83 11.84
N MET A 7 -27.53 -21.23 10.76
CA MET A 7 -27.57 -21.85 9.45
C MET A 7 -26.68 -23.09 9.55
N THR A 8 -27.30 -24.23 9.76
CA THR A 8 -26.65 -25.51 9.49
C THR A 8 -26.38 -25.53 7.99
N LEU A 9 -25.15 -25.23 7.61
CA LEU A 9 -24.69 -25.42 6.23
C LEU A 9 -24.68 -26.92 5.97
N ASP A 10 -25.60 -27.39 5.15
CA ASP A 10 -25.57 -28.76 4.66
C ASP A 10 -24.44 -28.85 3.61
N PHE A 11 -23.31 -29.36 4.03
CA PHE A 11 -22.15 -29.58 3.16
C PHE A 11 -22.37 -30.65 2.08
N ALA A 12 -23.49 -31.38 2.15
CA ALA A 12 -23.92 -32.33 1.11
C ALA A 12 -24.68 -31.64 -0.03
N ASP A 13 -25.01 -30.35 0.10
CA ASP A 13 -25.65 -29.55 -0.96
C ASP A 13 -24.71 -29.43 -2.17
N PRO A 14 -25.14 -29.86 -3.37
CA PRO A 14 -24.31 -29.81 -4.57
C PRO A 14 -23.85 -28.40 -4.94
N ARG A 15 -24.47 -27.35 -4.40
CA ARG A 15 -24.00 -25.96 -4.57
C ARG A 15 -22.65 -25.72 -3.90
N PHE A 16 -22.27 -26.53 -2.91
CA PHE A 16 -20.98 -26.48 -2.22
C PHE A 16 -19.97 -27.52 -2.73
N ALA A 17 -20.39 -28.43 -3.63
CA ALA A 17 -19.52 -29.47 -4.17
C ALA A 17 -18.39 -28.94 -5.04
N ALA A 18 -18.46 -27.67 -5.49
CA ALA A 18 -17.41 -26.98 -6.24
C ALA A 18 -16.45 -26.15 -5.36
N PHE A 19 -16.64 -26.16 -4.04
CA PHE A 19 -15.75 -25.48 -3.12
C PHE A 19 -14.54 -26.37 -2.83
N ASP A 20 -13.49 -26.17 -3.62
CA ASP A 20 -12.18 -26.72 -3.33
C ASP A 20 -11.48 -25.79 -2.31
N PRO A 21 -11.45 -26.17 -1.01
CA PRO A 21 -10.83 -25.33 -0.01
C PRO A 21 -9.34 -25.25 -0.29
N LYS A 22 -8.88 -24.08 -0.72
CA LYS A 22 -7.44 -23.86 -0.82
C LYS A 22 -6.80 -24.11 0.54
N PRO A 23 -5.66 -24.82 0.59
CA PRO A 23 -5.00 -25.09 1.86
C PRO A 23 -4.71 -23.75 2.59
N PHE A 24 -5.09 -23.69 3.86
CA PHE A 24 -4.73 -22.58 4.72
C PHE A 24 -3.20 -22.57 4.87
N ILE A 25 -2.56 -21.56 4.32
CA ILE A 25 -1.13 -21.35 4.52
C ILE A 25 -1.00 -20.33 5.65
N PRO A 26 -0.45 -20.71 6.80
CA PRO A 26 -0.21 -19.77 7.91
C PRO A 26 0.60 -18.56 7.46
N ALA A 27 0.33 -17.41 8.06
CA ALA A 27 0.99 -16.14 7.67
C ALA A 27 2.51 -16.17 7.89
N ASP A 28 2.98 -16.95 8.83
CA ASP A 28 4.39 -17.14 9.18
C ASP A 28 5.19 -17.94 8.14
N GLU A 29 4.54 -18.71 7.29
CA GLU A 29 5.19 -19.46 6.20
C GLU A 29 5.43 -18.60 4.94
N ARG A 30 4.85 -17.42 4.87
CA ARG A 30 5.02 -16.51 3.73
C ARG A 30 6.09 -15.47 4.04
N LYS A 31 7.03 -15.29 3.14
CA LYS A 31 7.96 -14.16 3.21
C LYS A 31 7.14 -12.86 3.26
N PRO A 32 7.33 -12.01 4.28
CA PRO A 32 6.63 -10.75 4.34
C PRO A 32 6.90 -9.91 3.08
N ALA A 33 5.84 -9.46 2.41
CA ALA A 33 5.98 -8.56 1.29
C ALA A 33 6.56 -7.22 1.73
N SER A 34 7.29 -6.57 0.84
CA SER A 34 7.91 -5.28 1.08
C SER A 34 7.13 -4.16 0.39
N VAL A 35 6.88 -3.10 1.14
CA VAL A 35 6.15 -1.91 0.69
C VAL A 35 7.07 -0.70 0.76
N TYR A 36 7.15 0.06 -0.33
CA TYR A 36 7.74 1.40 -0.31
C TYR A 36 6.66 2.40 0.07
N LEU A 37 6.89 3.15 1.14
CA LEU A 37 6.00 4.19 1.61
C LEU A 37 6.47 5.55 1.10
N ALA A 38 5.86 6.02 0.01
CA ALA A 38 6.10 7.32 -0.58
C ALA A 38 5.21 8.40 0.08
N GLY A 39 5.72 9.60 0.20
CA GLY A 39 4.92 10.73 0.64
C GLY A 39 5.76 11.88 1.21
N PRO A 40 5.20 13.10 1.24
CA PRO A 40 5.88 14.26 1.78
C PRO A 40 5.98 14.19 3.31
N PHE A 41 7.07 14.73 3.86
CA PHE A 41 7.31 14.81 5.31
C PHE A 41 7.90 16.16 5.73
N PHE A 42 7.41 17.25 5.12
CA PHE A 42 7.91 18.61 5.34
C PHE A 42 7.12 19.39 6.39
N SER A 43 5.91 18.95 6.72
CA SER A 43 5.06 19.55 7.74
C SER A 43 4.72 18.55 8.85
N MET A 44 4.22 19.05 9.98
CA MET A 44 3.80 18.20 11.10
C MET A 44 2.69 17.22 10.68
N SER A 45 1.70 17.69 9.93
CA SER A 45 0.59 16.84 9.45
C SER A 45 1.05 15.76 8.47
N GLN A 46 1.99 16.09 7.58
CA GLN A 46 2.58 15.12 6.67
C GLN A 46 3.39 14.07 7.43
N ASN A 47 4.26 14.50 8.35
CA ASN A 47 5.00 13.56 9.21
C ASN A 47 4.05 12.63 9.97
N TRP A 48 2.99 13.18 10.57
CA TRP A 48 2.00 12.39 11.30
C TRP A 48 1.34 11.34 10.39
N LEU A 49 0.94 11.73 9.19
CA LEU A 49 0.32 10.80 8.23
C LEU A 49 1.27 9.68 7.79
N ILE A 50 2.53 10.01 7.51
CA ILE A 50 3.55 9.00 7.14
C ILE A 50 3.82 8.05 8.32
N GLU A 51 3.89 8.56 9.55
CA GLU A 51 4.04 7.74 10.76
C GLU A 51 2.87 6.79 10.96
N GLU A 52 1.62 7.26 10.78
CA GLU A 52 0.44 6.42 10.89
C GLU A 52 0.37 5.37 9.78
N ALA A 53 0.72 5.74 8.54
CA ALA A 53 0.80 4.79 7.44
C ALA A 53 1.88 3.72 7.70
N PHE A 54 3.05 4.14 8.17
CA PHE A 54 4.14 3.24 8.52
C PHE A 54 3.69 2.21 9.56
N ARG A 55 3.14 2.67 10.70
CA ARG A 55 2.65 1.78 11.77
C ARG A 55 1.53 0.86 11.31
N ALA A 56 0.58 1.38 10.51
CA ALA A 56 -0.55 0.60 10.01
C ALA A 56 -0.10 -0.52 9.08
N LEU A 57 0.85 -0.25 8.17
CA LEU A 57 1.40 -1.23 7.25
C LEU A 57 2.26 -2.28 7.98
N GLU A 58 3.11 -1.88 8.92
CA GLU A 58 3.88 -2.82 9.76
C GLU A 58 2.97 -3.68 10.62
N GLY A 59 1.88 -3.11 11.16
CA GLY A 59 0.86 -3.84 11.91
C GLY A 59 0.18 -4.94 11.09
N GLN A 60 0.20 -4.86 9.76
CA GLN A 60 -0.22 -5.91 8.84
C GLN A 60 0.90 -6.90 8.47
N GLN A 61 2.01 -6.89 9.20
CA GLN A 61 3.16 -7.75 8.95
C GLN A 61 3.82 -7.53 7.58
N LEU A 62 3.75 -6.31 7.06
CA LEU A 62 4.47 -5.90 5.86
C LEU A 62 5.82 -5.29 6.26
N ARG A 63 6.84 -5.47 5.44
CA ARG A 63 8.12 -4.80 5.62
C ARG A 63 8.07 -3.46 4.93
N VAL A 64 8.12 -2.38 5.67
CA VAL A 64 7.98 -1.03 5.13
C VAL A 64 9.34 -0.37 4.97
N PHE A 65 9.63 0.11 3.77
CA PHE A 65 10.71 1.05 3.53
C PHE A 65 10.10 2.46 3.36
N SER A 66 10.55 3.40 4.15
CA SER A 66 10.09 4.79 4.09
C SER A 66 11.31 5.72 4.05
N PRO A 67 11.38 6.66 3.11
CA PRO A 67 12.43 7.68 3.08
C PRO A 67 12.59 8.44 4.40
N LEU A 68 11.48 8.80 5.04
CA LEU A 68 11.50 9.47 6.34
C LEU A 68 12.31 8.68 7.39
N HIS A 69 12.11 7.36 7.45
CA HIS A 69 12.70 6.51 8.50
C HIS A 69 14.09 5.95 8.13
N HIS A 70 14.36 5.73 6.84
CA HIS A 70 15.53 4.97 6.41
C HIS A 70 16.57 5.79 5.65
N VAL A 71 16.19 6.97 5.15
CA VAL A 71 17.07 7.82 4.34
C VAL A 71 17.33 9.16 5.02
N GLY A 72 16.26 9.84 5.44
CA GLY A 72 16.35 11.13 6.10
C GLY A 72 16.78 12.25 5.15
N ARG A 73 17.56 13.20 5.68
CA ARG A 73 18.08 14.33 4.90
C ARG A 73 19.51 14.06 4.45
N GLY A 74 19.85 14.46 3.22
CA GLY A 74 21.17 14.26 2.66
C GLY A 74 21.38 15.06 1.37
N ARG A 75 22.47 14.80 0.67
CA ARG A 75 22.72 15.34 -0.66
C ARG A 75 21.73 14.72 -1.65
N ALA A 76 21.39 15.46 -2.70
CA ALA A 76 20.38 15.03 -3.66
C ALA A 76 20.72 13.69 -4.34
N ASP A 77 21.98 13.48 -4.70
CA ASP A 77 22.47 12.23 -5.29
C ASP A 77 22.37 11.03 -4.33
N GLU A 78 22.78 11.22 -3.07
CA GLU A 78 22.74 10.18 -2.04
C GLU A 78 21.29 9.79 -1.67
N VAL A 79 20.41 10.80 -1.55
CA VAL A 79 18.98 10.59 -1.26
C VAL A 79 18.34 9.84 -2.42
N TYR A 80 18.56 10.30 -3.65
CA TYR A 80 18.02 9.65 -4.85
C TYR A 80 18.41 8.17 -4.93
N ASP A 81 19.71 7.86 -4.78
CA ASP A 81 20.21 6.49 -4.89
C ASP A 81 19.58 5.56 -3.83
N LYS A 82 19.40 6.05 -2.60
CA LYS A 82 18.79 5.29 -1.51
C LYS A 82 17.29 5.09 -1.71
N ASP A 83 16.58 6.13 -2.12
CA ASP A 83 15.14 6.08 -2.34
C ASP A 83 14.80 5.15 -3.51
N ILE A 84 15.48 5.30 -4.64
CA ILE A 84 15.30 4.42 -5.79
C ILE A 84 15.72 2.98 -5.45
N GLY A 85 16.83 2.81 -4.72
CA GLY A 85 17.26 1.47 -4.29
C GLY A 85 16.25 0.79 -3.35
N GLY A 86 15.58 1.55 -2.49
CA GLY A 86 14.47 1.08 -1.64
C GLY A 86 13.24 0.74 -2.47
N LEU A 87 12.87 1.62 -3.38
CA LEU A 87 11.72 1.46 -4.25
C LEU A 87 11.87 0.24 -5.18
N GLU A 88 13.04 0.02 -5.76
CA GLU A 88 13.28 -1.14 -6.62
C GLU A 88 13.16 -2.48 -5.89
N LYS A 89 13.56 -2.53 -4.61
CA LYS A 89 13.48 -3.74 -3.77
C LYS A 89 12.07 -4.01 -3.24
N ALA A 90 11.19 -3.01 -3.24
CA ALA A 90 9.83 -3.18 -2.77
C ALA A 90 8.97 -3.97 -3.76
N ASP A 91 8.01 -4.74 -3.24
CA ASP A 91 7.07 -5.50 -4.05
C ASP A 91 5.92 -4.62 -4.58
N LEU A 92 5.57 -3.57 -3.83
CA LEU A 92 4.54 -2.60 -4.18
C LEU A 92 4.79 -1.26 -3.48
N VAL A 93 4.03 -0.24 -3.86
CA VAL A 93 4.13 1.11 -3.31
C VAL A 93 2.83 1.53 -2.66
N PHE A 94 2.91 2.07 -1.44
CA PHE A 94 1.86 2.88 -0.82
C PHE A 94 2.30 4.34 -0.86
N ALA A 95 1.45 5.23 -1.38
CA ALA A 95 1.80 6.63 -1.52
C ALA A 95 0.76 7.55 -0.87
N CYS A 96 1.20 8.53 -0.07
CA CYS A 96 0.39 9.64 0.42
C CYS A 96 0.54 10.80 -0.57
N VAL A 97 -0.56 11.17 -1.27
CA VAL A 97 -0.48 12.02 -2.47
C VAL A 97 -0.96 13.44 -2.25
N ASP A 98 -1.69 13.71 -1.17
CA ASP A 98 -2.22 15.06 -0.91
C ASP A 98 -1.09 16.11 -0.88
N GLY A 99 -1.30 17.20 -1.60
CA GLY A 99 -0.33 18.26 -1.83
C GLY A 99 0.54 18.05 -3.07
N LEU A 100 0.40 16.95 -3.79
CA LEU A 100 1.07 16.64 -5.07
C LEU A 100 2.58 16.94 -5.04
N ASP A 101 3.24 16.52 -3.97
CA ASP A 101 4.68 16.71 -3.83
C ASP A 101 5.45 16.11 -5.01
N SER A 102 6.36 16.88 -5.58
CA SER A 102 7.09 16.49 -6.79
C SER A 102 7.95 15.23 -6.61
N GLY A 103 8.52 15.02 -5.43
CA GLY A 103 9.31 13.82 -5.12
C GLY A 103 8.41 12.59 -5.07
N THR A 104 7.29 12.69 -4.37
CA THR A 104 6.28 11.63 -4.28
C THR A 104 5.72 11.26 -5.66
N ILE A 105 5.38 12.26 -6.50
CA ILE A 105 4.89 12.02 -7.86
C ILE A 105 5.95 11.37 -8.73
N PHE A 106 7.22 11.77 -8.60
CA PHE A 106 8.34 11.12 -9.30
C PHE A 106 8.47 9.65 -8.92
N GLU A 107 8.44 9.33 -7.62
CA GLU A 107 8.53 7.96 -7.11
C GLU A 107 7.39 7.07 -7.63
N ILE A 108 6.15 7.60 -7.63
CA ILE A 108 4.98 6.92 -8.19
C ILE A 108 5.17 6.64 -9.68
N GLY A 109 5.57 7.65 -10.45
CA GLY A 109 5.82 7.51 -11.89
C GLY A 109 6.90 6.50 -12.19
N TYR A 110 7.99 6.51 -11.42
CA TYR A 110 9.07 5.54 -11.53
C TYR A 110 8.58 4.12 -11.22
N ALA A 111 7.83 3.95 -10.13
CA ALA A 111 7.26 2.65 -9.75
C ALA A 111 6.32 2.09 -10.82
N ALA A 112 5.42 2.93 -11.34
CA ALA A 112 4.49 2.55 -12.41
C ALA A 112 5.24 2.13 -13.69
N ALA A 113 6.28 2.86 -14.08
CA ALA A 113 7.12 2.53 -15.23
C ALA A 113 7.88 1.19 -15.05
N ARG A 114 8.13 0.77 -13.81
CA ARG A 114 8.71 -0.54 -13.46
C ARG A 114 7.65 -1.64 -13.31
N GLY A 115 6.38 -1.36 -13.60
CA GLY A 115 5.28 -2.32 -13.48
C GLY A 115 4.90 -2.66 -12.04
N LYS A 116 5.32 -1.85 -11.07
CA LYS A 116 4.93 -2.03 -9.67
C LYS A 116 3.51 -1.55 -9.45
N ARG A 117 2.78 -2.25 -8.60
CA ARG A 117 1.45 -1.82 -8.15
C ARG A 117 1.60 -0.64 -7.19
N VAL A 118 0.83 0.41 -7.42
CA VAL A 118 0.81 1.61 -6.58
C VAL A 118 -0.59 1.80 -6.01
N ILE A 119 -0.68 1.90 -4.70
CA ILE A 119 -1.86 2.33 -3.97
C ILE A 119 -1.61 3.76 -3.55
N ALA A 120 -2.41 4.68 -4.08
CA ALA A 120 -2.27 6.11 -3.84
C ALA A 120 -3.42 6.58 -2.93
N PHE A 121 -3.10 6.84 -1.67
CA PHE A 121 -4.03 7.47 -0.73
C PHE A 121 -4.06 8.97 -0.98
N VAL A 122 -5.26 9.51 -1.27
CA VAL A 122 -5.48 10.90 -1.62
C VAL A 122 -6.86 11.36 -1.18
N GLN A 123 -6.95 12.37 -0.31
CA GLN A 123 -8.22 12.85 0.22
C GLN A 123 -8.71 14.13 -0.46
N ASN A 124 -7.83 15.08 -0.70
CA ASN A 124 -8.19 16.46 -0.98
C ASN A 124 -7.96 16.88 -2.44
N GLU A 125 -7.25 16.09 -3.25
CA GLU A 125 -6.94 16.46 -4.62
C GLU A 125 -8.13 16.25 -5.55
N ARG A 126 -8.24 17.11 -6.55
CA ARG A 126 -9.31 17.02 -7.56
C ARG A 126 -9.03 15.89 -8.54
N PRO A 127 -10.07 15.25 -9.10
CA PRO A 127 -9.89 14.19 -10.10
C PRO A 127 -9.04 14.63 -11.31
N GLU A 128 -9.14 15.90 -11.71
CA GLU A 128 -8.39 16.44 -12.83
C GLU A 128 -6.88 16.42 -12.61
N ASP A 129 -6.45 16.61 -11.38
CA ASP A 129 -5.03 16.65 -11.00
C ASP A 129 -4.44 15.22 -10.87
N LEU A 130 -5.29 14.20 -10.78
CA LEU A 130 -4.91 12.80 -10.60
C LEU A 130 -4.91 11.96 -11.88
N LYS A 131 -5.29 12.52 -13.01
CA LYS A 131 -5.45 11.79 -14.30
C LYS A 131 -4.21 11.01 -14.71
N MET A 132 -3.02 11.55 -14.46
CA MET A 132 -1.77 10.86 -14.81
C MET A 132 -1.54 9.64 -13.93
N LEU A 133 -1.88 9.71 -12.65
CA LEU A 133 -1.77 8.59 -11.72
C LEU A 133 -2.77 7.50 -12.07
N GLU A 134 -4.01 7.87 -12.34
CA GLU A 134 -5.07 6.96 -12.77
C GLU A 134 -4.70 6.28 -14.09
N GLY A 135 -4.27 7.06 -15.09
CA GLY A 135 -3.82 6.54 -16.39
C GLY A 135 -2.59 5.63 -16.31
N ALA A 136 -1.73 5.82 -15.32
CA ALA A 136 -0.60 4.95 -15.03
C ALA A 136 -1.01 3.65 -14.31
N GLY A 137 -2.29 3.45 -14.00
CA GLY A 137 -2.81 2.27 -13.33
C GLY A 137 -2.67 2.29 -11.80
N CYS A 138 -2.44 3.45 -11.20
CA CYS A 138 -2.44 3.60 -9.76
C CYS A 138 -3.86 3.39 -9.19
N LEU A 139 -3.95 2.69 -8.08
CA LEU A 139 -5.21 2.50 -7.36
C LEU A 139 -5.41 3.68 -6.41
N LEU A 140 -6.33 4.57 -6.78
CA LEU A 140 -6.64 5.77 -6.00
C LEU A 140 -7.63 5.43 -4.90
N GLU A 141 -7.29 5.74 -3.64
CA GLU A 141 -8.14 5.52 -2.47
C GLU A 141 -8.35 6.80 -1.69
N ARG A 142 -9.60 7.07 -1.34
CA ARG A 142 -9.99 8.25 -0.56
C ARG A 142 -10.10 7.98 0.93
N ASP A 143 -10.22 6.72 1.32
CA ASP A 143 -10.29 6.26 2.69
C ASP A 143 -8.98 5.59 3.11
N PHE A 144 -8.40 6.05 4.20
CA PHE A 144 -7.10 5.59 4.68
C PHE A 144 -7.11 4.10 5.05
N VAL A 145 -8.14 3.67 5.76
CA VAL A 145 -8.25 2.27 6.19
C VAL A 145 -8.38 1.35 4.98
N THR A 146 -9.21 1.74 4.01
CA THR A 146 -9.36 1.02 2.74
C THR A 146 -8.03 0.93 1.98
N ALA A 147 -7.27 2.02 1.92
CA ALA A 147 -5.96 2.04 1.27
C ALA A 147 -4.97 1.06 1.93
N ILE A 148 -4.91 1.04 3.28
CA ILE A 148 -4.06 0.11 4.04
C ILE A 148 -4.47 -1.35 3.77
N TYR A 149 -5.76 -1.69 3.88
CA TYR A 149 -6.22 -3.05 3.63
C TYR A 149 -6.06 -3.49 2.18
N ARG A 150 -6.25 -2.59 1.23
CA ARG A 150 -5.98 -2.87 -0.18
C ARG A 150 -4.51 -3.18 -0.43
N THR A 151 -3.61 -2.43 0.21
CA THR A 151 -2.17 -2.72 0.18
C THR A 151 -1.86 -4.09 0.73
N TYR A 152 -2.42 -4.43 1.88
CA TYR A 152 -2.27 -5.74 2.51
C TYR A 152 -2.73 -6.88 1.59
N TRP A 153 -3.92 -6.77 0.99
CA TRP A 153 -4.44 -7.81 0.09
C TRP A 153 -3.60 -7.98 -1.17
N LEU A 154 -3.16 -6.86 -1.76
CA LEU A 154 -2.30 -6.90 -2.95
C LEU A 154 -0.91 -7.44 -2.65
N ALA A 155 -0.41 -7.26 -1.45
CA ALA A 155 0.87 -7.80 -1.01
C ALA A 155 0.86 -9.32 -0.84
N ARG A 156 -0.31 -9.90 -0.66
CA ARG A 156 -0.47 -11.36 -0.46
C ARG A 156 -0.91 -12.13 -1.71
N GLY A 157 -1.14 -11.44 -2.82
CA GLY A 157 -1.47 -12.04 -4.12
C GLY A 157 -2.94 -12.30 -4.26
#